data_be36c8d340b72efcdaf562210ca7b65e
#
_entry.id   be36c8d340b72efcdaf562210ca7b65e
#
_cell.length_a   1.000
_cell.length_b   1.000
_cell.length_c   1.000
_cell.angle_alpha   90.00
_cell.angle_beta   90.00
_cell.angle_gamma   90.00
#
_symmetry.space_group_name_H-M   'P 1'
#
loop_
_entity.id
_entity.type
_entity.pdbx_description
1 polymer ?
#
loop_
_entity_poly.entity_id
_entity_poly.type
_entity_poly.pdbx_seq_one_letter_code
_entity_poly.pdbx_strand_id
1 'polypeptide(L)'
;MGEEIFEEEEQIAQERAFDEERVLQPPITCERDATVRQAIEIMQRERTDCVLVVDLGRLVGVFTERDVLTKVVARGVDIDRLRIGTLMTPNPDCLSMDHELAYALNQMSIGEYRHVPLVDDHGRPTGVVSMRHIVDYLVAMFPQDVLNLPPSPAHGIAPHPEGA
;
A
#
# COMPACT_ATOMS: atom_id res chain seq x y z
N MET A 1 -30.92 5.36 28.98
CA MET A 1 -29.57 5.89 29.31
C MET A 1 -28.47 4.82 29.22
N GLY A 2 -28.73 3.58 29.57
CA GLY A 2 -27.74 2.49 29.39
C GLY A 2 -27.72 1.89 27.98
N GLU A 3 -28.86 1.79 27.32
CA GLU A 3 -28.99 1.24 25.96
C GLU A 3 -28.44 2.20 24.90
N GLU A 4 -28.63 3.51 25.04
CA GLU A 4 -28.07 4.50 24.12
C GLU A 4 -26.52 4.53 24.12
N ILE A 5 -25.89 4.29 25.27
CA ILE A 5 -24.43 4.25 25.38
C ILE A 5 -23.89 2.97 24.72
N PHE A 6 -24.58 1.84 24.83
CA PHE A 6 -24.22 0.60 24.19
C PHE A 6 -24.40 0.66 22.67
N GLU A 7 -25.44 1.31 22.18
CA GLU A 7 -25.65 1.53 20.74
C GLU A 7 -24.60 2.47 20.13
N GLU A 8 -24.19 3.53 20.85
CA GLU A 8 -23.08 4.39 20.41
C GLU A 8 -21.73 3.66 20.43
N GLU A 9 -21.45 2.84 21.44
CA GLU A 9 -20.21 2.05 21.49
C GLU A 9 -20.18 0.95 20.42
N GLU A 10 -21.29 0.28 20.13
CA GLU A 10 -21.38 -0.66 19.01
C GLU A 10 -21.28 0.02 17.64
N GLN A 11 -21.87 1.20 17.49
CA GLN A 11 -21.76 1.98 16.25
C GLN A 11 -20.33 2.50 16.04
N ILE A 12 -19.66 2.97 17.10
CA ILE A 12 -18.25 3.37 17.06
C ILE A 12 -17.34 2.17 16.82
N ALA A 13 -17.68 0.99 17.33
CA ALA A 13 -16.93 -0.25 17.07
C ALA A 13 -17.14 -0.76 15.63
N GLN A 14 -18.33 -0.63 15.07
CA GLN A 14 -18.63 -0.93 13.67
C GLN A 14 -18.00 0.08 12.71
N GLU A 15 -17.92 1.37 13.08
CA GLU A 15 -17.19 2.39 12.31
C GLU A 15 -15.66 2.22 12.41
N ARG A 16 -15.17 1.55 13.45
CA ARG A 16 -13.74 1.20 13.62
C ARG A 16 -13.36 -0.14 12.98
N ALA A 17 -14.33 -1.01 12.71
CA ALA A 17 -14.06 -2.21 11.94
C ALA A 17 -13.62 -1.79 10.55
N PHE A 18 -12.44 -2.24 10.18
CA PHE A 18 -11.92 -2.17 8.82
C PHE A 18 -13.05 -2.53 7.86
N ASP A 19 -13.41 -1.65 6.97
CA ASP A 19 -14.11 -2.05 5.76
C ASP A 19 -13.06 -2.78 4.91
N GLU A 20 -12.83 -4.04 5.27
CA GLU A 20 -11.74 -4.90 4.79
C GLU A 20 -11.71 -4.97 3.26
N GLU A 21 -12.88 -4.89 2.62
CA GLU A 21 -13.00 -4.97 1.17
C GLU A 21 -12.42 -3.74 0.44
N ARG A 22 -12.32 -2.58 1.10
CA ARG A 22 -11.90 -1.34 0.44
C ARG A 22 -10.43 -1.00 0.65
N VAL A 23 -9.86 -1.36 1.78
CA VAL A 23 -8.48 -1.01 2.14
C VAL A 23 -7.53 -2.17 1.90
N LEU A 24 -8.02 -3.40 2.04
CA LEU A 24 -7.25 -4.61 1.85
C LEU A 24 -7.21 -5.00 0.37
N GLN A 25 -6.01 -5.17 -0.16
CA GLN A 25 -5.80 -5.71 -1.50
C GLN A 25 -5.34 -7.17 -1.42
N PRO A 26 -5.73 -8.01 -2.39
CA PRO A 26 -5.21 -9.36 -2.47
C PRO A 26 -3.68 -9.34 -2.62
N PRO A 27 -2.97 -10.33 -2.05
CA PRO A 27 -1.52 -10.37 -2.15
C PRO A 27 -1.10 -10.73 -3.58
N ILE A 28 -0.36 -9.84 -4.22
CA ILE A 28 0.30 -10.13 -5.50
C ILE A 28 1.70 -10.61 -5.17
N THR A 29 1.98 -11.88 -5.47
CA THR A 29 3.22 -12.54 -5.07
C THR A 29 4.15 -12.82 -6.25
N CYS A 30 5.45 -12.91 -5.94
CA CYS A 30 6.50 -13.31 -6.86
C CYS A 30 7.48 -14.23 -6.12
N GLU A 31 7.94 -15.31 -6.77
CA GLU A 31 8.92 -16.21 -6.16
C GLU A 31 10.29 -15.54 -6.04
N ARG A 32 10.99 -15.84 -4.96
CA ARG A 32 12.31 -15.25 -4.63
C ARG A 32 13.36 -15.45 -5.73
N ASP A 33 13.29 -16.56 -6.46
CA ASP A 33 14.21 -16.90 -7.55
C ASP A 33 13.76 -16.40 -8.92
N ALA A 34 12.60 -15.74 -9.02
CA ALA A 34 12.18 -15.08 -10.23
C ALA A 34 13.16 -13.95 -10.64
N THR A 35 13.21 -13.65 -11.93
CA THR A 35 14.02 -12.53 -12.41
C THR A 35 13.34 -11.18 -12.08
N VAL A 36 14.13 -10.14 -12.02
CA VAL A 36 13.61 -8.76 -11.85
C VAL A 36 12.63 -8.42 -12.98
N ARG A 37 12.88 -8.88 -14.22
CA ARG A 37 11.93 -8.71 -15.33
C ARG A 37 10.58 -9.32 -15.01
N GLN A 38 10.54 -10.57 -14.56
CA GLN A 38 9.28 -11.26 -14.21
C GLN A 38 8.51 -10.51 -13.13
N ALA A 39 9.20 -9.99 -12.12
CA ALA A 39 8.55 -9.19 -11.08
C ALA A 39 7.95 -7.89 -11.65
N ILE A 40 8.67 -7.18 -12.52
CA ILE A 40 8.16 -5.97 -13.19
C ILE A 40 6.97 -6.30 -14.08
N GLU A 41 7.01 -7.40 -14.84
CA GLU A 41 5.87 -7.84 -15.66
C GLU A 41 4.62 -8.18 -14.83
N ILE A 42 4.81 -8.79 -13.65
CA ILE A 42 3.72 -9.01 -12.70
C ILE A 42 3.13 -7.67 -12.25
N MET A 43 3.98 -6.72 -11.82
CA MET A 43 3.51 -5.39 -11.40
C MET A 43 2.71 -4.69 -12.50
N GLN A 44 3.16 -4.75 -13.74
CA GLN A 44 2.47 -4.16 -14.89
C GLN A 44 1.13 -4.83 -15.19
N ARG A 45 1.11 -6.17 -15.23
CA ARG A 45 -0.09 -6.97 -15.52
C ARG A 45 -1.17 -6.77 -14.46
N GLU A 46 -0.78 -6.84 -13.19
CA GLU A 46 -1.69 -6.71 -12.05
C GLU A 46 -1.96 -5.24 -11.67
N ARG A 47 -1.30 -4.28 -12.33
CA ARG A 47 -1.41 -2.83 -12.06
C ARG A 47 -1.15 -2.49 -10.60
N THR A 48 -0.16 -3.14 -10.01
CA THR A 48 0.29 -2.91 -8.63
C THR A 48 1.65 -2.23 -8.60
N ASP A 49 1.86 -1.42 -7.59
CA ASP A 49 3.14 -0.76 -7.31
C ASP A 49 4.03 -1.55 -6.33
N CYS A 50 3.57 -2.77 -5.93
CA CYS A 50 4.25 -3.61 -4.97
C CYS A 50 3.99 -5.09 -5.29
N VAL A 51 5.02 -5.93 -5.18
CA VAL A 51 4.91 -7.39 -5.15
C VAL A 51 5.51 -7.94 -3.86
N LEU A 52 4.84 -8.95 -3.30
CA LEU A 52 5.30 -9.66 -2.12
C LEU A 52 6.17 -10.83 -2.56
N VAL A 53 7.42 -10.83 -2.12
CA VAL A 53 8.36 -11.90 -2.48
C VAL A 53 8.21 -13.06 -1.53
N VAL A 54 7.96 -14.23 -2.07
CA VAL A 54 7.74 -15.46 -1.30
C VAL A 54 8.85 -16.49 -1.58
N ASP A 55 9.08 -17.33 -0.57
CA ASP A 55 9.94 -18.50 -0.67
C ASP A 55 9.20 -19.64 0.04
N LEU A 56 8.93 -20.74 -0.67
CA LEU A 56 8.10 -21.84 -0.19
C LEU A 56 6.74 -21.38 0.37
N GLY A 57 6.13 -20.38 -0.28
CA GLY A 57 4.85 -19.82 0.09
C GLY A 57 4.86 -18.86 1.30
N ARG A 58 6.02 -18.61 1.90
CA ARG A 58 6.17 -17.67 3.03
C ARG A 58 6.72 -16.33 2.56
N LEU A 59 6.24 -15.25 3.15
CA LEU A 59 6.75 -13.91 2.88
C LEU A 59 8.21 -13.79 3.32
N VAL A 60 9.09 -13.40 2.40
CA VAL A 60 10.52 -13.19 2.68
C VAL A 60 10.98 -11.78 2.30
N GLY A 61 10.19 -11.04 1.54
CA GLY A 61 10.56 -9.69 1.13
C GLY A 61 9.43 -8.95 0.42
N VAL A 62 9.71 -7.69 0.12
CA VAL A 62 8.84 -6.80 -0.66
C VAL A 62 9.68 -6.13 -1.74
N PHE A 63 9.11 -5.95 -2.92
CA PHE A 63 9.72 -5.22 -4.03
C PHE A 63 8.71 -4.24 -4.63
N THR A 64 9.09 -2.97 -4.75
CA THR A 64 8.21 -1.87 -5.09
C THR A 64 8.69 -1.09 -6.32
N GLU A 65 7.84 -0.21 -6.88
CA GLU A 65 8.23 0.73 -7.95
C GLU A 65 9.41 1.60 -7.53
N ARG A 66 9.50 2.02 -6.25
CA ARG A 66 10.66 2.76 -5.73
C ARG A 66 11.95 1.93 -5.87
N ASP A 67 11.88 0.61 -5.62
CA ASP A 67 13.03 -0.29 -5.77
C ASP A 67 13.44 -0.41 -7.25
N VAL A 68 12.49 -0.44 -8.16
CA VAL A 68 12.79 -0.42 -9.61
C VAL A 68 13.60 0.84 -9.95
N LEU A 69 13.20 2.00 -9.49
CA LEU A 69 13.93 3.24 -9.77
C LEU A 69 15.31 3.27 -9.10
N THR A 70 15.37 2.94 -7.82
CA THR A 70 16.58 3.16 -7.00
C THR A 70 17.59 2.02 -7.08
N LYS A 71 17.14 0.79 -7.27
CA LYS A 71 17.99 -0.40 -7.27
C LYS A 71 18.21 -0.98 -8.66
N VAL A 72 17.27 -0.80 -9.60
CA VAL A 72 17.36 -1.33 -10.96
C VAL A 72 17.87 -0.26 -11.91
N VAL A 73 17.09 0.80 -12.14
CA VAL A 73 17.42 1.86 -13.11
C VAL A 73 18.69 2.59 -12.71
N ALA A 74 18.78 3.08 -11.46
CA ALA A 74 19.92 3.84 -10.99
C ALA A 74 21.25 3.06 -11.02
N ARG A 75 21.21 1.72 -10.97
CA ARG A 75 22.39 0.87 -10.97
C ARG A 75 22.66 0.19 -12.30
N GLY A 76 21.77 0.31 -13.27
CA GLY A 76 21.92 -0.30 -14.61
C GLY A 76 22.04 -1.83 -14.58
N VAL A 77 21.27 -2.50 -13.68
CA VAL A 77 21.36 -3.95 -13.52
C VAL A 77 20.72 -4.70 -14.68
N ASP A 78 21.23 -5.89 -14.98
CA ASP A 78 20.62 -6.80 -15.95
C ASP A 78 19.39 -7.48 -15.34
N ILE A 79 18.20 -6.97 -15.70
CA ILE A 79 16.92 -7.44 -15.18
C ILE A 79 16.55 -8.86 -15.60
N ASP A 80 17.15 -9.38 -16.67
CA ASP A 80 16.87 -10.72 -17.16
C ASP A 80 17.65 -11.80 -16.41
N ARG A 81 18.77 -11.41 -15.82
CA ARG A 81 19.66 -12.33 -15.10
C ARG A 81 19.55 -12.22 -13.60
N LEU A 82 19.28 -11.02 -13.09
CA LEU A 82 19.29 -10.78 -11.66
C LEU A 82 17.99 -11.32 -11.02
N ARG A 83 18.14 -12.02 -9.89
CA ARG A 83 17.04 -12.56 -9.13
C ARG A 83 16.46 -11.50 -8.19
N ILE A 84 15.12 -11.46 -8.07
CA ILE A 84 14.45 -10.47 -7.24
C ILE A 84 14.86 -10.56 -5.77
N GLY A 85 15.13 -11.76 -5.29
CA GLY A 85 15.60 -11.99 -3.91
C GLY A 85 16.89 -11.24 -3.55
N THR A 86 17.66 -10.75 -4.54
CA THR A 86 18.87 -9.94 -4.30
C THR A 86 18.59 -8.45 -4.20
N LEU A 87 17.45 -7.99 -4.69
CA LEU A 87 17.06 -6.57 -4.73
C LEU A 87 15.87 -6.23 -3.83
N MET A 88 15.07 -7.23 -3.43
CA MET A 88 13.96 -7.03 -2.52
C MET A 88 14.40 -6.35 -1.22
N THR A 89 13.47 -5.73 -0.53
CA THR A 89 13.62 -5.39 0.88
C THR A 89 13.28 -6.63 1.69
N PRO A 90 14.26 -7.27 2.35
CA PRO A 90 14.03 -8.51 3.06
C PRO A 90 13.36 -8.26 4.42
N ASN A 91 12.66 -9.28 4.93
CA ASN A 91 12.01 -9.28 6.25
C ASN A 91 11.19 -8.01 6.51
N PRO A 92 10.21 -7.69 5.67
CA PRO A 92 9.40 -6.50 5.86
C PRO A 92 8.59 -6.62 7.16
N ASP A 93 8.32 -5.47 7.77
CA ASP A 93 7.33 -5.41 8.83
C ASP A 93 5.98 -5.86 8.26
N CYS A 94 5.29 -6.75 8.96
CA CYS A 94 4.00 -7.28 8.57
C CYS A 94 3.04 -7.33 9.75
N LEU A 95 1.76 -7.38 9.45
CA LEU A 95 0.68 -7.50 10.42
C LEU A 95 -0.15 -8.74 10.13
N SER A 96 -0.97 -9.17 11.08
CA SER A 96 -2.04 -10.15 10.85
C SER A 96 -3.35 -9.41 10.55
N MET A 97 -4.36 -10.15 10.07
CA MET A 97 -5.70 -9.62 9.80
C MET A 97 -6.40 -9.08 11.05
N ASP A 98 -5.97 -9.51 12.24
CA ASP A 98 -6.57 -9.10 13.53
C ASP A 98 -6.08 -7.73 14.01
N HIS A 99 -5.07 -7.14 13.35
CA HIS A 99 -4.57 -5.83 13.73
C HIS A 99 -5.44 -4.71 13.15
N GLU A 100 -5.63 -3.66 13.93
CA GLU A 100 -6.35 -2.46 13.49
C GLU A 100 -5.54 -1.66 12.44
N LEU A 101 -6.23 -0.96 11.54
CA LEU A 101 -5.63 -0.06 10.54
C LEU A 101 -4.65 0.94 11.14
N ALA A 102 -4.91 1.39 12.36
CA ALA A 102 -4.05 2.31 13.08
C ALA A 102 -2.61 1.78 13.22
N TYR A 103 -2.43 0.47 13.38
CA TYR A 103 -1.08 -0.14 13.42
C TYR A 103 -0.39 -0.04 12.07
N ALA A 104 -1.10 -0.31 10.96
CA ALA A 104 -0.53 -0.17 9.62
C ALA A 104 -0.11 1.29 9.34
N LEU A 105 -0.96 2.25 9.68
CA LEU A 105 -0.64 3.68 9.55
C LEU A 105 0.57 4.08 10.39
N ASN A 106 0.64 3.61 11.62
CA ASN A 106 1.78 3.89 12.50
C ASN A 106 3.08 3.31 11.94
N GLN A 107 3.06 2.07 11.48
CA GLN A 107 4.22 1.44 10.83
C GLN A 107 4.66 2.19 9.57
N MET A 108 3.73 2.58 8.71
CA MET A 108 4.03 3.38 7.51
C MET A 108 4.66 4.73 7.85
N SER A 109 4.17 5.38 8.92
CA SER A 109 4.67 6.68 9.37
C SER A 109 6.10 6.59 9.92
N ILE A 110 6.39 5.57 10.73
CA ILE A 110 7.71 5.39 11.35
C ILE A 110 8.73 4.85 10.34
N GLY A 111 8.32 3.89 9.52
CA GLY A 111 9.20 3.16 8.60
C GLY A 111 9.41 3.83 7.24
N GLU A 112 8.71 4.94 6.96
CA GLU A 112 8.76 5.66 5.68
C GLU A 112 8.43 4.78 4.45
N TYR A 113 7.66 3.70 4.66
CA TYR A 113 7.16 2.84 3.58
C TYR A 113 5.63 3.00 3.44
N ARG A 114 5.10 2.61 2.28
CA ARG A 114 3.68 2.82 1.91
C ARG A 114 2.88 1.55 1.75
N HIS A 115 3.49 0.41 2.03
CA HIS A 115 2.87 -0.91 1.92
C HIS A 115 3.19 -1.72 3.16
N VAL A 116 2.17 -2.31 3.76
CA VAL A 116 2.30 -3.25 4.90
C VAL A 116 1.67 -4.57 4.48
N PRO A 117 2.47 -5.62 4.32
CA PRO A 117 1.96 -6.96 4.07
C PRO A 117 1.17 -7.49 5.27
N LEU A 118 0.13 -8.25 4.99
CA LEU A 118 -0.57 -9.05 5.97
C LEU A 118 -0.21 -10.51 5.78
N VAL A 119 -0.01 -11.22 6.88
CA VAL A 119 0.36 -12.63 6.88
C VAL A 119 -0.50 -13.44 7.86
N ASP A 120 -0.64 -14.73 7.57
CA ASP A 120 -1.23 -15.68 8.50
C ASP A 120 -0.20 -16.18 9.53
N ASP A 121 -0.63 -17.04 10.46
CA ASP A 121 0.21 -17.64 11.51
C ASP A 121 1.37 -18.49 10.96
N HIS A 122 1.32 -18.86 9.68
CA HIS A 122 2.37 -19.59 8.99
C HIS A 122 3.32 -18.69 8.22
N GLY A 123 3.10 -17.35 8.25
CA GLY A 123 3.87 -16.36 7.53
C GLY A 123 3.55 -16.31 6.04
N ARG A 124 2.40 -16.81 5.61
CA ARG A 124 1.95 -16.74 4.21
C ARG A 124 1.21 -15.42 3.99
N PRO A 125 1.47 -14.71 2.89
CA PRO A 125 0.77 -13.47 2.58
C PRO A 125 -0.74 -13.71 2.43
N THR A 126 -1.55 -12.92 3.13
CA THR A 126 -3.01 -12.92 3.04
C THR A 126 -3.55 -11.64 2.41
N GLY A 127 -2.74 -10.58 2.39
CA GLY A 127 -3.11 -9.32 1.80
C GLY A 127 -1.99 -8.29 1.87
N VAL A 128 -2.30 -7.09 1.39
CA VAL A 128 -1.46 -5.91 1.54
C VAL A 128 -2.31 -4.67 1.80
N VAL A 129 -1.91 -3.87 2.76
CA VAL A 129 -2.47 -2.53 2.99
C VAL A 129 -1.52 -1.52 2.37
N SER A 130 -2.04 -0.60 1.54
CA SER A 130 -1.24 0.49 1.00
C SER A 130 -1.79 1.86 1.43
N MET A 131 -0.91 2.83 1.54
CA MET A 131 -1.28 4.22 1.83
C MET A 131 -2.30 4.76 0.82
N ARG A 132 -2.19 4.37 -0.44
CA ARG A 132 -3.12 4.78 -1.50
C ARG A 132 -4.55 4.32 -1.19
N HIS A 133 -4.72 3.04 -0.83
CA HIS A 133 -6.05 2.48 -0.54
C HIS A 133 -6.65 3.07 0.72
N ILE A 134 -5.81 3.44 1.70
CA ILE A 134 -6.27 4.17 2.89
C ILE A 134 -6.80 5.56 2.50
N VAL A 135 -6.09 6.27 1.63
CA VAL A 135 -6.54 7.57 1.11
C VAL A 135 -7.84 7.43 0.31
N ASP A 136 -7.93 6.44 -0.59
CA ASP A 136 -9.13 6.17 -1.38
C ASP A 136 -10.33 5.85 -0.47
N TYR A 137 -10.11 5.10 0.61
CA TYR A 137 -11.12 4.81 1.63
C TYR A 137 -11.59 6.09 2.35
N LEU A 138 -10.66 6.93 2.79
CA LEU A 138 -10.99 8.20 3.45
C LEU A 138 -11.77 9.13 2.52
N VAL A 139 -11.37 9.23 1.24
CA VAL A 139 -12.10 10.01 0.23
C VAL A 139 -13.52 9.49 0.05
N ALA A 140 -13.73 8.16 0.07
CA ALA A 140 -15.05 7.56 -0.03
C ALA A 140 -15.94 7.82 1.19
N MET A 141 -15.35 7.98 2.39
CA MET A 141 -16.08 8.35 3.59
C MET A 141 -16.53 9.83 3.60
N PHE A 142 -15.79 10.72 2.96
CA PHE A 142 -16.02 12.15 2.93
C PHE A 142 -16.18 12.71 1.50
N PRO A 143 -17.06 12.10 0.66
CA PRO A 143 -17.15 12.47 -0.75
C PRO A 143 -17.57 13.93 -0.97
N GLN A 144 -18.45 14.47 -0.10
CA GLN A 144 -18.92 15.85 -0.20
C GLN A 144 -17.79 16.86 0.04
N ASP A 145 -16.93 16.60 1.00
CA ASP A 145 -15.82 17.48 1.36
C ASP A 145 -14.71 17.49 0.28
N VAL A 146 -14.52 16.36 -0.40
CA VAL A 146 -13.48 16.20 -1.44
C VAL A 146 -14.00 16.60 -2.82
N LEU A 147 -15.20 16.15 -3.21
CA LEU A 147 -15.76 16.39 -4.55
C LEU A 147 -16.24 17.82 -4.77
N ASN A 148 -16.58 18.55 -3.70
CA ASN A 148 -17.01 19.94 -3.76
C ASN A 148 -15.83 20.94 -3.74
N LEU A 149 -14.60 20.47 -3.70
CA LEU A 149 -13.44 21.34 -3.85
C LEU A 149 -13.43 21.95 -5.26
N PRO A 150 -13.17 23.25 -5.40
CA PRO A 150 -13.05 23.86 -6.71
C PRO A 150 -11.93 23.19 -7.51
N PRO A 151 -12.07 23.04 -8.84
CA PRO A 151 -11.07 22.35 -9.68
C PRO A 151 -9.71 23.04 -9.71
N SER A 152 -9.61 24.27 -9.23
CA SER A 152 -8.36 24.99 -9.05
C SER A 152 -8.28 25.52 -7.61
N PRO A 153 -7.17 25.32 -6.90
CA PRO A 153 -6.97 25.99 -5.62
C PRO A 153 -7.11 27.51 -5.80
N ALA A 154 -7.77 28.16 -4.85
CA ALA A 154 -8.09 29.61 -4.91
C ALA A 154 -6.86 30.54 -4.97
N HIS A 155 -5.67 30.01 -5.00
CA HIS A 155 -4.43 30.73 -5.31
C HIS A 155 -4.21 30.67 -6.82
N GLY A 156 -4.97 31.51 -7.56
CA GLY A 156 -4.65 31.81 -8.93
C GLY A 156 -3.21 32.31 -9.00
N ILE A 157 -2.36 31.60 -9.74
CA ILE A 157 -1.17 32.21 -10.31
C ILE A 157 -1.74 33.35 -11.16
N ALA A 158 -1.56 34.59 -10.71
CA ALA A 158 -1.95 35.76 -11.50
C ALA A 158 -1.34 35.57 -12.89
N PRO A 159 -2.10 35.72 -13.97
CA PRO A 159 -1.52 35.66 -15.29
C PRO A 159 -0.40 36.72 -15.33
N HIS A 160 0.80 36.28 -15.73
CA HIS A 160 1.90 37.19 -15.99
C HIS A 160 1.35 38.31 -16.92
N PRO A 161 1.50 39.58 -16.56
CA PRO A 161 1.20 40.62 -17.50
C PRO A 161 2.16 40.41 -18.69
N GLU A 162 1.58 40.09 -19.85
CA GLU A 162 2.36 40.09 -21.07
C GLU A 162 3.04 41.43 -21.19
N GLY A 163 4.37 41.39 -21.17
CA GLY A 163 5.18 42.59 -21.28
C GLY A 163 4.95 43.29 -22.62
N ALA A 164 4.81 44.58 -22.52
CA ALA A 164 4.96 45.49 -23.63
C ALA A 164 6.40 45.49 -24.13
#